data_57f5c08bd44acf654d6227322d7c0d7b
#
_entry.id   57f5c08bd44acf654d6227322d7c0d7b
#
_cell.length_a   1.000
_cell.length_b   1.000
_cell.length_c   1.000
_cell.angle_alpha   90.00
_cell.angle_beta   90.00
_cell.angle_gamma   90.00
#
_symmetry.space_group_name_H-M   'P 1'
#
loop_
_entity.id
_entity.type
_entity.pdbx_description
1 polymer ?
#
loop_
_entity_poly.entity_id
_entity_poly.type
_entity_poly.pdbx_seq_one_letter_code
_entity_poly.pdbx_strand_id
1 'polypeptide(L)'
;MSKPISITVVPENWILDDEGDIILAVGPTGAHRITVSSKVLCLASDVFKAMTKPRFREGLSLRSPKNPTAEPVVIVLPDDDPLATLMLCQLLHFQIDMVESHPDAMKVLALAVVCDKYNCAGAIRYATEMWLNLLVGSADVSSLKQLLIATYLLDSAVMFASVTSKLLRDWTGSFKGLARELDNTSLPTVIYVALEEKRLKSLFDVERSLQEMFRDTKTGICDNVYHLSPTGAIGQCVTIFVQVGIWPISPTPSIAVTLKQLNAFKWTPFSKGCGNSRCPIDFGPKIKEIYDMLRQIGGLCLDCVHHDGHNPGECRVAHSKGVVNSENGAILNRRRH
;
A
#
# COMPACT_ATOMS: atom_id res chain seq x y z
N MET A 1 -14.36 -35.06 -23.76
CA MET A 1 -14.15 -35.23 -22.30
C MET A 1 -12.67 -35.30 -22.07
N SER A 2 -12.08 -34.14 -21.68
CA SER A 2 -10.66 -34.04 -21.36
C SER A 2 -10.44 -34.61 -19.97
N LYS A 3 -9.52 -35.57 -19.84
CA LYS A 3 -9.10 -36.08 -18.52
C LYS A 3 -8.49 -34.98 -17.69
N PRO A 4 -8.82 -34.87 -16.38
CA PRO A 4 -8.13 -33.93 -15.50
C PRO A 4 -6.64 -34.29 -15.46
N ILE A 5 -5.79 -33.29 -15.68
CA ILE A 5 -4.34 -33.41 -15.50
C ILE A 5 -4.13 -33.57 -13.99
N SER A 6 -3.81 -34.80 -13.57
CA SER A 6 -3.37 -35.06 -12.20
C SER A 6 -1.99 -34.42 -12.03
N ILE A 7 -1.95 -33.23 -11.43
CA ILE A 7 -0.69 -32.64 -10.97
C ILE A 7 -0.22 -33.52 -9.80
N THR A 8 0.81 -34.32 -10.04
CA THR A 8 1.45 -35.09 -8.99
C THR A 8 2.23 -34.10 -8.13
N VAL A 9 1.66 -33.67 -7.01
CA VAL A 9 2.36 -32.84 -6.02
C VAL A 9 3.43 -33.73 -5.37
N VAL A 10 4.71 -33.40 -5.58
CA VAL A 10 5.81 -34.09 -4.91
C VAL A 10 5.75 -33.70 -3.42
N PRO A 11 5.67 -34.68 -2.51
CA PRO A 11 5.66 -34.38 -1.07
C PRO A 11 6.99 -33.76 -0.67
N GLU A 12 6.96 -32.59 -0.05
CA GLU A 12 8.14 -31.93 0.49
C GLU A 12 8.06 -31.91 2.01
N ASN A 13 9.15 -32.30 2.66
CA ASN A 13 9.27 -32.31 4.12
C ASN A 13 10.39 -31.37 4.55
N TRP A 14 10.06 -30.39 5.39
CA TRP A 14 11.01 -29.45 5.98
C TRP A 14 11.05 -29.66 7.49
N ILE A 15 12.24 -29.79 8.05
CA ILE A 15 12.47 -29.91 9.48
C ILE A 15 13.14 -28.62 9.92
N LEU A 16 12.40 -27.78 10.67
CA LEU A 16 12.89 -26.51 11.19
C LEU A 16 13.37 -26.62 12.65
N ASP A 17 12.92 -27.67 13.33
CA ASP A 17 13.34 -28.03 14.68
C ASP A 17 13.42 -29.57 14.76
N ASP A 18 14.60 -30.10 15.03
CA ASP A 18 14.84 -31.55 15.14
C ASP A 18 14.09 -32.16 16.33
N GLU A 19 13.79 -31.37 17.37
CA GLU A 19 12.96 -31.74 18.52
C GLU A 19 11.50 -31.27 18.35
N GLY A 20 11.10 -30.93 17.13
CA GLY A 20 9.78 -30.41 16.81
C GLY A 20 8.66 -31.37 17.19
N ASP A 21 7.68 -30.88 17.92
CA ASP A 21 6.54 -31.65 18.45
C ASP A 21 5.25 -31.48 17.63
N ILE A 22 5.29 -30.65 16.59
CA ILE A 22 4.20 -30.43 15.63
C ILE A 22 4.68 -30.63 14.19
N ILE A 23 3.84 -31.26 13.37
CA ILE A 23 3.97 -31.25 11.91
C ILE A 23 2.79 -30.47 11.34
N LEU A 24 3.06 -29.35 10.65
CA LEU A 24 2.07 -28.65 9.85
C LEU A 24 1.95 -29.33 8.49
N ALA A 25 0.78 -29.92 8.18
CA ALA A 25 0.47 -30.51 6.89
C ALA A 25 -0.28 -29.46 6.04
N VAL A 26 0.43 -28.80 5.13
CA VAL A 26 -0.03 -27.59 4.46
C VAL A 26 -0.50 -27.87 3.04
N GLY A 27 -1.49 -27.10 2.60
CA GLY A 27 -2.08 -27.16 1.28
C GLY A 27 -3.18 -28.22 1.15
N PRO A 28 -3.91 -28.23 0.02
CA PRO A 28 -5.13 -29.04 -0.17
C PRO A 28 -4.94 -30.54 0.02
N THR A 29 -3.74 -31.03 -0.24
CA THR A 29 -3.41 -32.46 -0.09
C THR A 29 -2.71 -32.78 1.22
N GLY A 30 -2.24 -31.75 1.98
CA GLY A 30 -1.38 -31.91 3.14
C GLY A 30 -0.03 -32.56 2.82
N ALA A 31 0.40 -32.51 1.56
CA ALA A 31 1.65 -33.14 1.09
C ALA A 31 2.89 -32.39 1.56
N HIS A 32 2.78 -31.09 1.80
CA HIS A 32 3.85 -30.27 2.32
C HIS A 32 3.84 -30.34 3.86
N ARG A 33 4.91 -30.87 4.43
CA ARG A 33 4.99 -31.13 5.87
C ARG A 33 6.15 -30.32 6.47
N ILE A 34 5.82 -29.51 7.48
CA ILE A 34 6.80 -28.64 8.16
C ILE A 34 6.85 -29.05 9.64
N THR A 35 7.99 -29.62 10.08
CA THR A 35 8.22 -29.97 11.48
C THR A 35 8.71 -28.75 12.24
N VAL A 36 8.00 -28.40 13.32
CA VAL A 36 8.14 -27.14 14.06
C VAL A 36 7.97 -27.34 15.56
N SER A 37 8.48 -26.37 16.35
CA SER A 37 8.26 -26.30 17.79
C SER A 37 6.93 -25.62 18.14
N SER A 38 6.06 -26.33 18.89
CA SER A 38 4.83 -25.72 19.42
C SER A 38 5.08 -24.51 20.31
N LYS A 39 6.18 -24.49 21.03
CA LYS A 39 6.55 -23.37 21.90
C LYS A 39 6.83 -22.10 21.11
N VAL A 40 7.59 -22.23 20.00
CA VAL A 40 7.90 -21.11 19.11
C VAL A 40 6.64 -20.54 18.49
N LEU A 41 5.78 -21.40 17.93
CA LEU A 41 4.51 -20.98 17.36
C LEU A 41 3.61 -20.28 18.39
N CYS A 42 3.50 -20.82 19.61
CA CYS A 42 2.66 -20.23 20.67
C CYS A 42 3.19 -18.90 21.22
N LEU A 43 4.50 -18.66 21.15
CA LEU A 43 5.09 -17.37 21.53
C LEU A 43 4.79 -16.29 20.48
N ALA A 44 4.78 -16.66 19.21
CA ALA A 44 4.61 -15.75 18.10
C ALA A 44 3.14 -15.46 17.75
N SER A 45 2.21 -16.37 18.10
CA SER A 45 0.83 -16.35 17.62
C SER A 45 -0.17 -16.75 18.71
N ASP A 46 -1.10 -15.87 19.00
CA ASP A 46 -2.22 -16.21 19.89
C ASP A 46 -3.18 -17.23 19.25
N VAL A 47 -3.24 -17.31 17.93
CA VAL A 47 -4.05 -18.30 17.20
C VAL A 47 -3.43 -19.70 17.38
N PHE A 48 -2.14 -19.86 17.13
CA PHE A 48 -1.45 -21.13 17.38
C PHE A 48 -1.53 -21.51 18.87
N LYS A 49 -1.35 -20.53 19.76
CA LYS A 49 -1.53 -20.77 21.19
C LYS A 49 -2.95 -21.23 21.56
N ALA A 50 -3.97 -20.73 20.87
CA ALA A 50 -5.34 -21.20 21.07
C ALA A 50 -5.53 -22.62 20.55
N MET A 51 -5.02 -22.95 19.35
CA MET A 51 -5.11 -24.26 18.72
C MET A 51 -4.43 -25.37 19.54
N THR A 52 -3.37 -25.03 20.27
CA THR A 52 -2.64 -25.99 21.13
C THR A 52 -3.23 -26.12 22.55
N LYS A 53 -4.36 -25.45 22.86
CA LYS A 53 -5.05 -25.63 24.16
C LYS A 53 -5.79 -26.99 24.22
N PRO A 54 -5.99 -27.56 25.45
CA PRO A 54 -6.64 -28.85 25.63
C PRO A 54 -8.10 -28.95 25.15
N ARG A 55 -8.69 -27.84 24.73
CA ARG A 55 -10.05 -27.80 24.15
C ARG A 55 -10.09 -28.39 22.73
N PHE A 56 -8.96 -28.44 22.07
CA PHE A 56 -8.80 -28.97 20.71
C PHE A 56 -8.11 -30.32 20.76
N ARG A 57 -8.40 -31.18 19.78
CA ARG A 57 -7.83 -32.52 19.68
C ARG A 57 -6.30 -32.49 19.65
N GLU A 58 -5.74 -31.53 18.93
CA GLU A 58 -4.31 -31.30 18.78
C GLU A 58 -3.66 -30.94 20.14
N GLY A 59 -4.32 -30.07 20.91
CA GLY A 59 -3.83 -29.65 22.25
C GLY A 59 -3.91 -30.77 23.30
N LEU A 60 -4.89 -31.69 23.18
CA LEU A 60 -4.95 -32.87 24.03
C LEU A 60 -3.77 -33.82 23.73
N SER A 61 -3.46 -34.03 22.45
CA SER A 61 -2.36 -34.90 22.03
C SER A 61 -0.97 -34.36 22.46
N LEU A 62 -0.78 -33.02 22.44
CA LEU A 62 0.45 -32.38 22.89
C LEU A 62 0.70 -32.49 24.41
N ARG A 63 -0.34 -32.67 25.22
CA ARG A 63 -0.23 -32.78 26.69
C ARG A 63 -0.22 -34.20 27.23
N SER A 64 -0.41 -35.20 26.38
CA SER A 64 -0.22 -36.58 26.80
C SER A 64 1.21 -36.77 27.31
N PRO A 65 1.43 -37.54 28.39
CA PRO A 65 2.79 -37.75 28.91
C PRO A 65 3.70 -38.17 27.77
N LYS A 66 4.70 -37.35 27.48
CA LYS A 66 5.63 -37.59 26.37
C LYS A 66 6.42 -38.88 26.67
N ASN A 67 6.03 -39.95 26.00
CA ASN A 67 6.98 -41.01 25.77
C ASN A 67 8.11 -40.42 24.90
N PRO A 68 9.39 -40.71 25.15
CA PRO A 68 10.50 -40.25 24.32
C PRO A 68 10.38 -40.63 22.83
N THR A 69 9.44 -41.52 22.50
CA THR A 69 9.13 -42.04 21.15
C THR A 69 7.77 -41.54 20.63
N ALA A 70 7.15 -40.53 21.26
CA ALA A 70 5.87 -40.03 20.77
C ALA A 70 6.05 -39.30 19.43
N GLU A 71 5.29 -39.71 18.41
CA GLU A 71 5.28 -39.03 17.12
C GLU A 71 4.76 -37.58 17.25
N PRO A 72 5.28 -36.62 16.46
CA PRO A 72 4.81 -35.26 16.43
C PRO A 72 3.32 -35.18 16.08
N VAL A 73 2.61 -34.23 16.66
CA VAL A 73 1.18 -33.99 16.40
C VAL A 73 1.01 -33.34 15.03
N VAL A 74 0.16 -33.92 14.16
CA VAL A 74 -0.12 -33.38 12.83
C VAL A 74 -1.27 -32.38 12.91
N ILE A 75 -1.04 -31.15 12.45
CA ILE A 75 -2.05 -30.10 12.25
C ILE A 75 -2.23 -29.87 10.76
N VAL A 76 -3.47 -30.05 10.26
CA VAL A 76 -3.78 -29.92 8.84
C VAL A 76 -4.23 -28.49 8.53
N LEU A 77 -3.57 -27.85 7.55
CA LEU A 77 -3.79 -26.48 7.10
C LEU A 77 -4.09 -26.48 5.58
N PRO A 78 -5.31 -26.93 5.17
CA PRO A 78 -5.60 -27.22 3.77
C PRO A 78 -5.70 -25.98 2.88
N ASP A 79 -6.03 -24.83 3.48
CA ASP A 79 -6.29 -23.57 2.76
C ASP A 79 -5.05 -22.64 2.73
N ASP A 80 -3.92 -23.08 3.32
CA ASP A 80 -2.74 -22.26 3.43
C ASP A 80 -1.78 -22.47 2.25
N ASP A 81 -1.09 -21.41 1.85
CA ASP A 81 -0.01 -21.49 0.88
C ASP A 81 1.23 -22.14 1.53
N PRO A 82 1.73 -23.26 0.96
CA PRO A 82 2.84 -24.00 1.56
C PRO A 82 4.13 -23.22 1.67
N LEU A 83 4.49 -22.43 0.65
CA LEU A 83 5.73 -21.67 0.62
C LEU A 83 5.67 -20.45 1.55
N ALA A 84 4.54 -19.76 1.62
CA ALA A 84 4.34 -18.67 2.55
C ALA A 84 4.35 -19.16 4.01
N THR A 85 3.72 -20.31 4.27
CA THR A 85 3.73 -20.94 5.60
C THR A 85 5.14 -21.40 6.00
N LEU A 86 5.90 -21.97 5.05
CA LEU A 86 7.29 -22.33 5.27
C LEU A 86 8.13 -21.10 5.61
N MET A 87 8.02 -20.03 4.81
CA MET A 87 8.74 -18.76 5.04
C MET A 87 8.42 -18.17 6.42
N LEU A 88 7.14 -18.17 6.83
CA LEU A 88 6.74 -17.76 8.17
C LEU A 88 7.43 -18.61 9.24
N CYS A 89 7.35 -19.94 9.12
CA CYS A 89 7.94 -20.84 10.10
C CYS A 89 9.47 -20.71 10.17
N GLN A 90 10.14 -20.53 9.05
CA GLN A 90 11.59 -20.25 8.99
C GLN A 90 11.96 -18.99 9.77
N LEU A 91 11.22 -17.89 9.56
CA LEU A 91 11.43 -16.63 10.29
C LEU A 91 11.23 -16.82 11.80
N LEU A 92 10.16 -17.52 12.19
CA LEU A 92 9.86 -17.76 13.61
C LEU A 92 10.87 -18.67 14.30
N HIS A 93 11.45 -19.63 13.58
CA HIS A 93 12.48 -20.57 14.11
C HIS A 93 13.91 -20.06 13.88
N PHE A 94 14.09 -18.78 13.50
CA PHE A 94 15.41 -18.16 13.27
C PHE A 94 16.26 -18.85 12.20
N GLN A 95 15.62 -19.55 11.25
CA GLN A 95 16.26 -20.17 10.09
C GLN A 95 16.49 -19.12 8.98
N ILE A 96 17.13 -18.00 9.34
CA ILE A 96 17.24 -16.81 8.48
C ILE A 96 18.02 -17.09 7.19
N ASP A 97 19.01 -17.95 7.25
CA ASP A 97 19.82 -18.34 6.08
C ASP A 97 19.02 -19.12 5.03
N MET A 98 17.89 -19.70 5.42
CA MET A 98 16.99 -20.46 4.55
C MET A 98 15.91 -19.57 3.92
N VAL A 99 15.74 -18.34 4.43
CA VAL A 99 14.73 -17.39 3.94
C VAL A 99 15.28 -16.64 2.74
N GLU A 100 14.46 -16.49 1.70
CA GLU A 100 14.81 -15.67 0.54
C GLU A 100 15.11 -14.23 0.98
N SER A 101 16.31 -13.75 0.71
CA SER A 101 16.76 -12.42 1.14
C SER A 101 16.03 -11.27 0.44
N HIS A 102 15.53 -11.49 -0.78
CA HIS A 102 14.85 -10.48 -1.61
C HIS A 102 13.57 -11.06 -2.22
N PRO A 103 12.55 -11.37 -1.40
CA PRO A 103 11.27 -11.85 -1.92
C PRO A 103 10.60 -10.77 -2.77
N ASP A 104 9.90 -11.18 -3.82
CA ASP A 104 9.08 -10.26 -4.62
C ASP A 104 7.78 -9.85 -3.88
N ALA A 105 7.04 -8.89 -4.46
CA ALA A 105 5.81 -8.37 -3.86
C ALA A 105 4.73 -9.45 -3.68
N MET A 106 4.68 -10.46 -4.57
CA MET A 106 3.70 -11.54 -4.49
C MET A 106 4.02 -12.48 -3.31
N LYS A 107 5.28 -12.82 -3.10
CA LYS A 107 5.71 -13.64 -1.96
C LYS A 107 5.47 -12.92 -0.63
N VAL A 108 5.75 -11.61 -0.57
CA VAL A 108 5.47 -10.80 0.62
C VAL A 108 3.96 -10.72 0.88
N LEU A 109 3.14 -10.61 -0.17
CA LEU A 109 1.68 -10.66 -0.03
C LEU A 109 1.20 -12.03 0.49
N ALA A 110 1.69 -13.13 -0.06
CA ALA A 110 1.33 -14.46 0.40
C ALA A 110 1.71 -14.66 1.88
N LEU A 111 2.91 -14.22 2.27
CA LEU A 111 3.34 -14.21 3.68
C LEU A 111 2.42 -13.34 4.55
N ALA A 112 2.04 -12.15 4.08
CA ALA A 112 1.16 -11.25 4.81
C ALA A 112 -0.22 -11.87 5.10
N VAL A 113 -0.78 -12.61 4.13
CA VAL A 113 -2.05 -13.34 4.30
C VAL A 113 -1.94 -14.40 5.40
N VAL A 114 -0.88 -15.18 5.41
CA VAL A 114 -0.64 -16.19 6.46
C VAL A 114 -0.43 -15.52 7.81
N CYS A 115 0.34 -14.41 7.86
CA CYS A 115 0.57 -13.66 9.10
C CYS A 115 -0.70 -13.06 9.69
N ASP A 116 -1.61 -12.54 8.86
CA ASP A 116 -2.89 -12.02 9.31
C ASP A 116 -3.78 -13.14 9.86
N LYS A 117 -3.86 -14.28 9.14
CA LYS A 117 -4.61 -15.46 9.58
C LYS A 117 -4.18 -15.95 10.97
N TYR A 118 -2.89 -15.98 11.24
CA TYR A 118 -2.32 -16.46 12.50
C TYR A 118 -1.99 -15.36 13.50
N ASN A 119 -2.32 -14.09 13.20
CA ASN A 119 -2.07 -12.93 14.07
C ASN A 119 -0.63 -12.88 14.57
N CYS A 120 0.36 -12.98 13.67
CA CYS A 120 1.79 -13.04 14.02
C CYS A 120 2.65 -12.00 13.28
N ALA A 121 2.05 -11.00 12.63
CA ALA A 121 2.77 -9.94 11.92
C ALA A 121 3.80 -9.22 12.80
N GLY A 122 3.49 -9.04 14.09
CA GLY A 122 4.41 -8.43 15.06
C GLY A 122 5.71 -9.19 15.25
N ALA A 123 5.68 -10.53 15.20
CA ALA A 123 6.86 -11.38 15.42
C ALA A 123 7.90 -11.29 14.29
N ILE A 124 7.46 -10.99 13.06
CA ILE A 124 8.32 -10.92 11.87
C ILE A 124 8.50 -9.49 11.34
N ARG A 125 8.08 -8.48 12.11
CA ARG A 125 8.04 -7.07 11.69
C ARG A 125 9.36 -6.59 11.08
N TYR A 126 10.49 -6.88 11.69
CA TYR A 126 11.79 -6.37 11.22
C TYR A 126 12.16 -6.89 9.82
N ALA A 127 11.91 -8.17 9.55
CA ALA A 127 12.17 -8.75 8.23
C ALA A 127 11.23 -8.14 7.18
N THR A 128 9.93 -8.06 7.48
CA THR A 128 8.92 -7.52 6.56
C THR A 128 9.11 -6.03 6.28
N GLU A 129 9.46 -5.22 7.27
CA GLU A 129 9.76 -3.79 7.08
C GLU A 129 10.98 -3.59 6.18
N MET A 130 12.03 -4.40 6.34
CA MET A 130 13.21 -4.37 5.47
C MET A 130 12.83 -4.67 4.01
N TRP A 131 12.09 -5.74 3.76
CA TRP A 131 11.65 -6.12 2.40
C TRP A 131 10.71 -5.09 1.78
N LEU A 132 9.72 -4.63 2.55
CA LEU A 132 8.78 -3.61 2.10
C LEU A 132 9.49 -2.31 1.69
N ASN A 133 10.50 -1.89 2.47
CA ASN A 133 11.27 -0.68 2.18
C ASN A 133 12.02 -0.80 0.82
N LEU A 134 12.63 -1.95 0.56
CA LEU A 134 13.30 -2.23 -0.71
C LEU A 134 12.30 -2.28 -1.88
N LEU A 135 11.21 -3.02 -1.71
CA LEU A 135 10.20 -3.23 -2.75
C LEU A 135 9.48 -1.93 -3.11
N VAL A 136 9.03 -1.15 -2.13
CA VAL A 136 8.31 0.11 -2.37
C VAL A 136 9.18 1.11 -3.15
N GLY A 137 10.50 1.11 -2.94
CA GLY A 137 11.42 1.98 -3.68
C GLY A 137 11.32 1.82 -5.20
N SER A 138 11.31 0.59 -5.68
CA SER A 138 11.37 0.20 -7.11
C SER A 138 10.03 -0.29 -7.68
N ALA A 139 8.94 -0.32 -6.88
CA ALA A 139 7.66 -0.89 -7.28
C ALA A 139 7.05 -0.22 -8.51
N ASP A 140 6.65 -1.02 -9.48
CA ASP A 140 5.72 -0.66 -10.54
C ASP A 140 4.27 -0.70 -10.05
N VAL A 141 3.33 -0.29 -10.88
CA VAL A 141 1.90 -0.25 -10.53
C VAL A 141 1.35 -1.64 -10.17
N SER A 142 1.82 -2.70 -10.80
CA SER A 142 1.39 -4.07 -10.49
C SER A 142 1.85 -4.50 -9.10
N SER A 143 3.12 -4.28 -8.79
CA SER A 143 3.69 -4.54 -7.45
C SER A 143 3.03 -3.69 -6.38
N LEU A 144 2.70 -2.41 -6.66
CA LEU A 144 2.01 -1.53 -5.71
C LEU A 144 0.63 -2.06 -5.30
N LYS A 145 -0.10 -2.75 -6.18
CA LYS A 145 -1.39 -3.39 -5.84
C LYS A 145 -1.21 -4.48 -4.79
N GLN A 146 -0.19 -5.32 -4.96
CA GLN A 146 0.14 -6.40 -4.03
C GLN A 146 0.63 -5.84 -2.69
N LEU A 147 1.51 -4.82 -2.75
CA LEU A 147 2.06 -4.16 -1.57
C LEU A 147 1.02 -3.38 -0.78
N LEU A 148 -0.05 -2.87 -1.43
CA LEU A 148 -1.16 -2.22 -0.74
C LEU A 148 -1.84 -3.19 0.24
N ILE A 149 -2.12 -4.42 -0.21
CA ILE A 149 -2.72 -5.46 0.63
C ILE A 149 -1.72 -5.92 1.70
N ALA A 150 -0.48 -6.19 1.29
CA ALA A 150 0.55 -6.69 2.21
C ALA A 150 0.83 -5.71 3.36
N THR A 151 0.97 -4.40 3.06
CA THR A 151 1.23 -3.39 4.10
C THR A 151 0.06 -3.19 5.05
N TYR A 152 -1.17 -3.39 4.58
CA TYR A 152 -2.37 -3.37 5.42
C TYR A 152 -2.42 -4.57 6.37
N LEU A 153 -2.24 -5.80 5.84
CA LEU A 153 -2.30 -7.04 6.63
C LEU A 153 -1.15 -7.16 7.63
N LEU A 154 0.04 -6.65 7.27
CA LEU A 154 1.22 -6.61 8.15
C LEU A 154 1.20 -5.46 9.16
N ASP A 155 0.18 -4.59 9.12
CA ASP A 155 0.06 -3.40 9.98
C ASP A 155 1.28 -2.46 9.89
N SER A 156 1.87 -2.32 8.69
CA SER A 156 3.02 -1.46 8.43
C SER A 156 2.56 -0.05 8.05
N ALA A 157 2.40 0.84 9.02
CA ALA A 157 1.82 2.18 8.83
C ALA A 157 2.65 3.06 7.87
N VAL A 158 3.98 3.04 8.00
CA VAL A 158 4.89 3.86 7.17
C VAL A 158 4.89 3.38 5.73
N MET A 159 4.98 2.06 5.52
CA MET A 159 4.98 1.51 4.16
C MET A 159 3.60 1.61 3.50
N PHE A 160 2.51 1.46 4.25
CA PHE A 160 1.16 1.70 3.77
C PHE A 160 0.98 3.15 3.26
N ALA A 161 1.46 4.14 4.03
CA ALA A 161 1.45 5.54 3.59
C ALA A 161 2.29 5.75 2.33
N SER A 162 3.46 5.11 2.23
CA SER A 162 4.34 5.20 1.07
C SER A 162 3.72 4.57 -0.19
N VAL A 163 3.14 3.38 -0.05
CA VAL A 163 2.44 2.66 -1.15
C VAL A 163 1.23 3.46 -1.64
N THR A 164 0.38 3.93 -0.72
CA THR A 164 -0.81 4.72 -1.08
C THR A 164 -0.45 6.06 -1.71
N SER A 165 0.67 6.70 -1.28
CA SER A 165 1.20 7.90 -1.93
C SER A 165 1.62 7.63 -3.38
N LYS A 166 2.34 6.53 -3.64
CA LYS A 166 2.72 6.13 -5.00
C LYS A 166 1.50 5.78 -5.86
N LEU A 167 0.54 5.03 -5.33
CA LEU A 167 -0.71 4.72 -6.03
C LEU A 167 -1.50 5.97 -6.40
N LEU A 168 -1.58 6.96 -5.52
CA LEU A 168 -2.22 8.25 -5.83
C LEU A 168 -1.57 8.94 -7.03
N ARG A 169 -0.23 8.89 -7.14
CA ARG A 169 0.51 9.54 -8.23
C ARG A 169 0.49 8.75 -9.52
N ASP A 170 0.63 7.42 -9.45
CA ASP A 170 0.99 6.60 -10.60
C ASP A 170 -0.23 5.86 -11.19
N TRP A 171 -1.30 5.63 -10.38
CA TRP A 171 -2.50 4.96 -10.85
C TRP A 171 -3.37 5.84 -11.74
N THR A 172 -3.64 5.40 -12.95
CA THR A 172 -4.41 6.15 -13.95
C THR A 172 -5.91 5.81 -13.97
N GLY A 173 -6.29 4.66 -13.41
CA GLY A 173 -7.68 4.21 -13.32
C GLY A 173 -8.44 4.80 -12.12
N SER A 174 -9.73 4.49 -11.99
CA SER A 174 -10.50 4.79 -10.78
C SER A 174 -10.10 3.85 -9.65
N PHE A 175 -10.08 4.32 -8.40
CA PHE A 175 -9.84 3.45 -7.25
C PHE A 175 -10.99 2.46 -7.01
N LYS A 176 -12.20 2.79 -7.47
CA LYS A 176 -13.31 1.82 -7.55
C LYS A 176 -12.99 0.67 -8.52
N GLY A 177 -12.32 0.96 -9.63
CA GLY A 177 -11.82 -0.05 -10.57
C GLY A 177 -10.75 -0.94 -9.91
N LEU A 178 -9.80 -0.34 -9.21
CA LEU A 178 -8.78 -1.05 -8.45
C LEU A 178 -9.39 -1.99 -7.41
N ALA A 179 -10.43 -1.54 -6.69
CA ALA A 179 -11.15 -2.38 -5.73
C ALA A 179 -11.74 -3.65 -6.37
N ARG A 180 -12.27 -3.53 -7.60
CA ARG A 180 -12.80 -4.69 -8.34
C ARG A 180 -11.72 -5.63 -8.83
N GLU A 181 -10.57 -5.10 -9.25
CA GLU A 181 -9.43 -5.92 -9.69
C GLU A 181 -8.83 -6.73 -8.53
N LEU A 182 -8.90 -6.22 -7.30
CA LEU A 182 -8.37 -6.87 -6.10
C LEU A 182 -9.43 -7.69 -5.35
N ASP A 183 -10.55 -8.03 -6.00
CA ASP A 183 -11.65 -8.87 -5.49
C ASP A 183 -12.26 -8.46 -4.13
N ASN A 184 -12.07 -7.22 -3.70
CA ASN A 184 -12.67 -6.58 -2.51
C ASN A 184 -12.60 -7.36 -1.16
N THR A 185 -11.91 -8.51 -1.11
CA THR A 185 -11.97 -9.40 0.05
C THR A 185 -10.92 -9.10 1.10
N SER A 186 -9.77 -8.54 0.68
CA SER A 186 -8.61 -8.36 1.56
C SER A 186 -8.52 -6.98 2.20
N LEU A 187 -9.18 -5.96 1.62
CA LEU A 187 -9.10 -4.58 2.10
C LEU A 187 -10.47 -3.96 2.33
N PRO A 188 -10.65 -3.16 3.39
CA PRO A 188 -11.87 -2.39 3.60
C PRO A 188 -12.13 -1.40 2.45
N THR A 189 -13.39 -1.29 2.03
CA THR A 189 -13.81 -0.36 0.96
C THR A 189 -13.45 1.10 1.25
N VAL A 190 -13.37 1.48 2.54
CA VAL A 190 -13.01 2.84 2.98
C VAL A 190 -11.64 3.26 2.45
N ILE A 191 -10.69 2.34 2.24
CA ILE A 191 -9.35 2.66 1.69
C ILE A 191 -9.48 3.21 0.27
N TYR A 192 -10.27 2.56 -0.58
CA TYR A 192 -10.47 2.98 -1.96
C TYR A 192 -11.23 4.30 -2.07
N VAL A 193 -12.22 4.50 -1.19
CA VAL A 193 -12.97 5.76 -1.09
C VAL A 193 -12.01 6.89 -0.66
N ALA A 194 -11.22 6.68 0.37
CA ALA A 194 -10.26 7.68 0.86
C ALA A 194 -9.18 8.03 -0.19
N LEU A 195 -8.72 7.04 -0.97
CA LEU A 195 -7.81 7.28 -2.08
C LEU A 195 -8.46 8.16 -3.17
N GLU A 196 -9.71 7.86 -3.54
CA GLU A 196 -10.44 8.64 -4.54
C GLU A 196 -10.69 10.08 -4.06
N GLU A 197 -11.15 10.26 -2.83
CA GLU A 197 -11.39 11.57 -2.22
C GLU A 197 -10.11 12.40 -2.15
N LYS A 198 -9.01 11.79 -1.73
CA LYS A 198 -7.71 12.47 -1.66
C LYS A 198 -7.21 12.88 -3.04
N ARG A 199 -7.39 12.03 -4.05
CA ARG A 199 -7.08 12.34 -5.44
C ARG A 199 -7.89 13.54 -5.94
N LEU A 200 -9.22 13.50 -5.75
CA LEU A 200 -10.12 14.57 -6.18
C LEU A 200 -9.81 15.89 -5.48
N LYS A 201 -9.56 15.86 -4.16
CA LYS A 201 -9.18 17.05 -3.40
C LYS A 201 -7.87 17.65 -3.94
N SER A 202 -6.87 16.83 -4.22
CA SER A 202 -5.59 17.32 -4.75
C SER A 202 -5.73 17.98 -6.12
N LEU A 203 -6.60 17.43 -6.98
CA LEU A 203 -6.88 18.01 -8.29
C LEU A 203 -7.71 19.27 -8.20
N PHE A 204 -8.64 19.35 -7.25
CA PHE A 204 -9.35 20.59 -6.94
C PHE A 204 -8.39 21.69 -6.42
N ASP A 205 -7.42 21.33 -5.60
CA ASP A 205 -6.38 22.27 -5.15
C ASP A 205 -5.53 22.79 -6.33
N VAL A 206 -5.25 21.93 -7.32
CA VAL A 206 -4.62 22.38 -8.59
C VAL A 206 -5.48 23.38 -9.32
N GLU A 207 -6.76 23.08 -9.52
CA GLU A 207 -7.68 24.00 -10.21
C GLU A 207 -7.75 25.35 -9.50
N ARG A 208 -7.88 25.34 -8.19
CA ARG A 208 -7.86 26.56 -7.37
C ARG A 208 -6.57 27.35 -7.55
N SER A 209 -5.43 26.70 -7.52
CA SER A 209 -4.11 27.36 -7.70
C SER A 209 -3.98 27.96 -9.09
N LEU A 210 -4.50 27.33 -10.14
CA LEU A 210 -4.55 27.88 -11.49
C LEU A 210 -5.47 29.12 -11.57
N GLN A 211 -6.63 29.08 -10.93
CA GLN A 211 -7.55 30.23 -10.86
C GLN A 211 -6.94 31.40 -10.11
N GLU A 212 -6.26 31.17 -8.99
CA GLU A 212 -5.55 32.19 -8.22
C GLU A 212 -4.42 32.81 -9.06
N MET A 213 -3.64 32.01 -9.76
CA MET A 213 -2.60 32.49 -10.67
C MET A 213 -3.15 33.47 -11.72
N PHE A 214 -4.31 33.17 -12.32
CA PHE A 214 -4.94 34.09 -13.29
C PHE A 214 -5.48 35.36 -12.64
N ARG A 215 -6.01 35.27 -11.41
CA ARG A 215 -6.48 36.43 -10.66
C ARG A 215 -5.33 37.38 -10.32
N ASP A 216 -4.23 36.85 -9.83
CA ASP A 216 -3.04 37.62 -9.45
C ASP A 216 -2.43 38.31 -10.66
N THR A 217 -2.47 37.68 -11.84
CA THR A 217 -2.00 38.26 -13.10
C THR A 217 -2.80 39.50 -13.52
N LYS A 218 -4.12 39.51 -13.26
CA LYS A 218 -4.97 40.68 -13.58
C LYS A 218 -4.61 41.93 -12.76
N THR A 219 -4.13 41.73 -11.55
CA THR A 219 -3.81 42.82 -10.61
C THR A 219 -2.36 43.23 -10.68
N GLY A 220 -1.50 42.41 -11.28
CA GLY A 220 -0.06 42.67 -11.40
C GLY A 220 0.26 43.63 -12.53
N ILE A 221 0.86 44.79 -12.20
CA ILE A 221 1.41 45.73 -13.17
C ILE A 221 2.92 45.45 -13.29
N CYS A 222 3.38 45.16 -14.50
CA CYS A 222 4.78 45.12 -14.80
C CYS A 222 5.13 46.42 -15.56
N ASP A 223 6.07 47.17 -15.06
CA ASP A 223 6.47 48.47 -15.66
C ASP A 223 7.22 48.32 -17.00
N ASN A 224 7.43 47.10 -17.47
CA ASN A 224 8.09 46.84 -18.73
C ASN A 224 7.12 46.97 -19.91
N VAL A 225 7.27 47.98 -20.71
CA VAL A 225 6.43 48.32 -21.86
C VAL A 225 6.44 47.26 -22.99
N TYR A 226 7.36 46.31 -22.97
CA TYR A 226 7.44 45.22 -23.96
C TYR A 226 6.67 43.96 -23.56
N HIS A 227 5.98 43.97 -22.46
CA HIS A 227 5.18 42.84 -22.04
C HIS A 227 3.82 42.82 -22.73
N LEU A 228 3.33 41.57 -22.96
CA LEU A 228 1.92 41.39 -23.26
C LEU A 228 1.06 42.03 -22.18
N SER A 229 -0.08 42.59 -22.56
CA SER A 229 -1.07 42.97 -21.56
C SER A 229 -1.41 41.77 -20.67
N PRO A 230 -1.78 41.95 -19.40
CA PRO A 230 -2.18 40.85 -18.52
C PRO A 230 -3.23 39.94 -19.17
N THR A 231 -4.19 40.48 -19.88
CA THR A 231 -5.23 39.73 -20.62
C THR A 231 -4.63 38.90 -21.76
N GLY A 232 -3.69 39.44 -22.52
CA GLY A 232 -3.00 38.71 -23.58
C GLY A 232 -2.14 37.56 -23.03
N ALA A 233 -1.45 37.79 -21.91
CA ALA A 233 -0.67 36.75 -21.25
C ALA A 233 -1.55 35.61 -20.71
N ILE A 234 -2.69 35.92 -20.11
CA ILE A 234 -3.67 34.90 -19.65
C ILE A 234 -4.20 34.12 -20.85
N GLY A 235 -4.61 34.80 -21.93
CA GLY A 235 -5.10 34.13 -23.14
C GLY A 235 -4.09 33.14 -23.73
N GLN A 236 -2.80 33.54 -23.80
CA GLN A 236 -1.75 32.65 -24.25
C GLN A 236 -1.54 31.47 -23.29
N CYS A 237 -1.52 31.70 -21.99
CA CYS A 237 -1.38 30.65 -21.00
C CYS A 237 -2.52 29.62 -21.10
N VAL A 238 -3.77 30.07 -21.23
CA VAL A 238 -4.94 29.19 -21.44
C VAL A 238 -4.78 28.40 -22.74
N THR A 239 -4.32 29.00 -23.81
CA THR A 239 -4.06 28.30 -25.09
C THR A 239 -3.05 27.16 -24.90
N ILE A 240 -1.96 27.41 -24.18
CA ILE A 240 -0.97 26.37 -23.86
C ILE A 240 -1.59 25.28 -22.98
N PHE A 241 -2.41 25.65 -21.97
CA PHE A 241 -3.10 24.66 -21.12
C PHE A 241 -4.03 23.74 -21.91
N VAL A 242 -4.76 24.30 -22.88
CA VAL A 242 -5.61 23.50 -23.77
C VAL A 242 -4.75 22.57 -24.63
N GLN A 243 -3.65 23.07 -25.20
CA GLN A 243 -2.74 22.27 -26.04
C GLN A 243 -2.08 21.11 -25.28
N VAL A 244 -1.67 21.31 -24.01
CA VAL A 244 -1.08 20.25 -23.20
C VAL A 244 -2.15 19.42 -22.45
N GLY A 245 -3.42 19.78 -22.56
CA GLY A 245 -4.55 19.05 -22.00
C GLY A 245 -4.80 19.28 -20.50
N ILE A 246 -4.21 20.33 -19.89
CA ILE A 246 -4.48 20.70 -18.50
C ILE A 246 -5.88 21.32 -18.35
N TRP A 247 -6.35 22.03 -19.38
CA TRP A 247 -7.64 22.75 -19.33
C TRP A 247 -8.53 22.32 -20.51
N PRO A 248 -9.83 22.05 -20.28
CA PRO A 248 -10.48 21.89 -18.98
C PRO A 248 -9.96 20.64 -18.24
N ILE A 249 -10.03 20.67 -16.93
CA ILE A 249 -9.65 19.49 -16.12
C ILE A 249 -10.57 18.32 -16.48
N SER A 250 -9.99 17.16 -16.74
CA SER A 250 -10.73 15.96 -17.15
C SER A 250 -11.76 15.56 -16.08
N PRO A 251 -12.97 15.10 -16.45
CA PRO A 251 -13.94 14.56 -15.50
C PRO A 251 -13.49 13.25 -14.84
N THR A 252 -12.49 12.57 -15.40
CA THR A 252 -11.85 11.39 -14.79
C THR A 252 -10.35 11.67 -14.58
N PRO A 253 -10.02 12.60 -13.69
CA PRO A 253 -8.65 13.08 -13.59
C PRO A 253 -7.75 12.06 -12.91
N SER A 254 -6.52 11.90 -13.44
CA SER A 254 -5.44 11.13 -12.84
C SER A 254 -4.29 12.07 -12.50
N ILE A 255 -3.73 11.95 -11.31
CA ILE A 255 -2.55 12.73 -10.92
C ILE A 255 -1.37 12.46 -11.84
N ALA A 256 -1.17 11.21 -12.27
CA ALA A 256 -0.13 10.84 -13.23
C ALA A 256 -0.26 11.61 -14.54
N VAL A 257 -1.48 11.69 -15.08
CA VAL A 257 -1.75 12.43 -16.32
C VAL A 257 -1.53 13.92 -16.10
N THR A 258 -2.06 14.48 -15.02
CA THR A 258 -1.90 15.92 -14.69
C THR A 258 -0.44 16.29 -14.49
N LEU A 259 0.36 15.45 -13.80
CA LEU A 259 1.81 15.67 -13.65
C LEU A 259 2.52 15.67 -15.01
N LYS A 260 2.17 14.74 -15.91
CA LYS A 260 2.73 14.70 -17.26
C LYS A 260 2.39 15.96 -18.05
N GLN A 261 1.15 16.43 -17.95
CA GLN A 261 0.67 17.65 -18.60
C GLN A 261 1.37 18.90 -18.04
N LEU A 262 1.47 19.03 -16.71
CA LEU A 262 2.19 20.15 -16.07
C LEU A 262 3.68 20.17 -16.46
N ASN A 263 4.31 19.00 -16.55
CA ASN A 263 5.72 18.90 -16.99
C ASN A 263 5.91 19.25 -18.48
N ALA A 264 4.87 19.03 -19.29
CA ALA A 264 4.89 19.42 -20.72
C ALA A 264 4.64 20.91 -20.93
N PHE A 265 4.14 21.63 -19.92
CA PHE A 265 3.92 23.07 -19.99
C PHE A 265 5.24 23.81 -20.11
N LYS A 266 5.40 24.58 -21.19
CA LYS A 266 6.58 25.43 -21.41
C LYS A 266 6.11 26.87 -21.62
N TRP A 267 6.39 27.68 -20.64
CA TRP A 267 6.17 29.10 -20.76
C TRP A 267 7.39 29.78 -21.37
N THR A 268 7.22 30.41 -22.52
CA THR A 268 8.22 31.29 -23.12
C THR A 268 7.67 32.70 -23.09
N PRO A 269 8.11 33.54 -22.14
CA PRO A 269 7.70 34.94 -22.14
C PRO A 269 8.08 35.59 -23.48
N PHE A 270 7.15 36.33 -24.06
CA PHE A 270 7.33 36.98 -25.38
C PHE A 270 8.44 38.01 -25.40
N SER A 271 8.91 38.50 -24.27
CA SER A 271 10.00 39.43 -24.15
C SER A 271 11.25 38.73 -23.59
N LYS A 272 12.29 38.63 -24.40
CA LYS A 272 13.65 38.40 -23.90
C LYS A 272 13.99 39.53 -22.92
N GLY A 273 13.88 39.25 -21.61
CA GLY A 273 14.44 40.11 -20.60
C GLY A 273 13.52 41.02 -19.84
N CYS A 274 12.43 40.52 -19.26
CA CYS A 274 12.03 41.12 -17.99
C CYS A 274 13.04 40.66 -16.95
N GLY A 275 14.05 41.50 -16.62
CA GLY A 275 14.99 41.20 -15.55
C GLY A 275 14.39 41.16 -14.15
N ASN A 276 13.06 41.23 -14.05
CA ASN A 276 12.34 41.17 -12.80
C ASN A 276 11.92 39.74 -12.49
N SER A 277 12.64 39.09 -11.56
CA SER A 277 12.34 37.73 -11.06
C SER A 277 10.96 37.60 -10.40
N ARG A 278 10.24 38.69 -10.17
CA ARG A 278 8.88 38.75 -9.61
C ARG A 278 7.85 39.25 -10.63
N CYS A 279 8.15 39.11 -11.93
CA CYS A 279 7.18 39.49 -12.93
C CYS A 279 5.86 38.65 -12.79
N PRO A 280 4.72 39.28 -12.54
CA PRO A 280 3.44 38.55 -12.34
C PRO A 280 2.94 37.85 -13.61
N ILE A 281 3.60 38.08 -14.75
CA ILE A 281 3.28 37.49 -16.05
C ILE A 281 4.13 36.21 -16.32
N ASP A 282 5.06 35.87 -15.45
CA ASP A 282 5.82 34.59 -15.56
C ASP A 282 5.07 33.48 -14.83
N PHE A 283 4.41 32.62 -15.60
CA PHE A 283 3.65 31.48 -15.08
C PHE A 283 4.53 30.27 -14.75
N GLY A 284 5.77 30.23 -15.21
CA GLY A 284 6.67 29.08 -15.03
C GLY A 284 6.87 28.68 -13.57
N PRO A 285 7.26 29.61 -12.67
CA PRO A 285 7.46 29.31 -11.25
C PRO A 285 6.19 28.76 -10.56
N LYS A 286 5.02 29.33 -10.88
CA LYS A 286 3.73 28.88 -10.29
C LYS A 286 3.33 27.49 -10.76
N ILE A 287 3.52 27.19 -12.04
CA ILE A 287 3.27 25.84 -12.58
C ILE A 287 4.21 24.80 -11.95
N LYS A 288 5.47 25.19 -11.72
CA LYS A 288 6.42 24.33 -11.01
C LYS A 288 5.98 24.08 -9.55
N GLU A 289 5.52 25.12 -8.85
CA GLU A 289 4.99 24.99 -7.49
C GLU A 289 3.81 24.00 -7.44
N ILE A 290 2.85 24.09 -8.37
CA ILE A 290 1.72 23.16 -8.50
C ILE A 290 2.21 21.75 -8.80
N TYR A 291 3.18 21.58 -9.69
CA TYR A 291 3.78 20.30 -10.00
C TYR A 291 4.44 19.67 -8.78
N ASP A 292 5.24 20.44 -8.04
CA ASP A 292 5.95 19.97 -6.85
C ASP A 292 4.95 19.59 -5.72
N MET A 293 3.87 20.36 -5.57
CA MET A 293 2.77 20.05 -4.63
C MET A 293 2.13 18.68 -4.95
N LEU A 294 1.79 18.42 -6.21
CA LEU A 294 1.22 17.13 -6.62
C LEU A 294 2.22 15.98 -6.48
N ARG A 295 3.49 16.23 -6.74
CA ARG A 295 4.54 15.22 -6.61
C ARG A 295 4.79 14.81 -5.16
N GLN A 296 4.54 15.71 -4.22
CA GLN A 296 4.72 15.50 -2.79
C GLN A 296 3.46 15.04 -2.07
N ILE A 297 2.42 14.62 -2.82
CA ILE A 297 1.18 14.15 -2.20
C ILE A 297 1.46 13.00 -1.22
N GLY A 298 1.08 13.18 0.04
CA GLY A 298 1.21 12.15 1.06
C GLY A 298 0.23 10.99 0.85
N GLY A 299 0.53 9.82 1.39
CA GLY A 299 -0.36 8.67 1.37
C GLY A 299 -1.48 8.73 2.41
N LEU A 300 -2.18 7.62 2.58
CA LEU A 300 -3.18 7.44 3.64
C LEU A 300 -2.49 7.05 4.95
N CYS A 301 -3.06 7.47 6.06
CA CYS A 301 -2.64 7.01 7.39
C CYS A 301 -3.39 5.72 7.74
N LEU A 302 -2.65 4.65 8.02
CA LEU A 302 -3.23 3.36 8.39
C LEU A 302 -4.00 3.42 9.71
N ASP A 303 -3.48 4.16 10.69
CA ASP A 303 -4.13 4.31 11.99
C ASP A 303 -5.50 5.01 11.87
N CYS A 304 -5.59 6.03 11.00
CA CYS A 304 -6.86 6.68 10.69
C CYS A 304 -7.84 5.79 9.90
N VAL A 305 -7.32 4.84 9.11
CA VAL A 305 -8.15 3.84 8.41
C VAL A 305 -8.73 2.83 9.41
N HIS A 306 -7.96 2.45 10.43
CA HIS A 306 -8.41 1.50 11.46
C HIS A 306 -9.35 2.13 12.49
N HIS A 307 -9.16 3.41 12.80
CA HIS A 307 -9.88 4.11 13.87
C HIS A 307 -10.43 5.43 13.38
N ASP A 308 -11.72 5.46 13.03
CA ASP A 308 -12.41 6.70 12.68
C ASP A 308 -12.44 7.65 13.90
N GLY A 309 -12.11 8.93 13.66
CA GLY A 309 -12.07 9.92 14.74
C GLY A 309 -10.82 9.89 15.62
N HIS A 310 -9.77 9.14 15.22
CA HIS A 310 -8.49 9.11 15.91
C HIS A 310 -7.82 10.50 15.97
N ASN A 311 -7.11 10.78 17.08
CA ASN A 311 -6.35 12.03 17.20
C ASN A 311 -5.07 11.95 16.32
N PRO A 312 -4.92 12.80 15.30
CA PRO A 312 -3.75 12.75 14.41
C PRO A 312 -2.40 12.82 15.11
N GLY A 313 -2.34 13.38 16.33
CA GLY A 313 -1.11 13.44 17.11
C GLY A 313 -0.66 12.07 17.67
N GLU A 314 -1.51 11.06 17.63
CA GLU A 314 -1.23 9.70 18.11
C GLU A 314 -0.93 8.72 16.97
N CYS A 315 -0.99 9.19 15.71
CA CYS A 315 -0.72 8.35 14.55
C CYS A 315 0.78 8.04 14.39
N ARG A 316 1.09 6.83 13.97
CA ARG A 316 2.47 6.39 13.64
C ARG A 316 3.08 7.15 12.44
N VAL A 317 2.23 7.77 11.62
CA VAL A 317 2.65 8.61 10.49
C VAL A 317 2.14 10.03 10.74
N ALA A 318 3.04 11.02 10.68
CA ALA A 318 2.67 12.41 10.84
C ALA A 318 1.83 12.91 9.63
N HIS A 319 0.68 13.49 9.92
CA HIS A 319 -0.18 14.12 8.90
C HIS A 319 -1.05 15.23 9.51
N SER A 320 -1.54 16.16 8.69
CA SER A 320 -2.50 17.18 9.11
C SER A 320 -3.91 16.59 9.29
N LYS A 321 -4.73 17.17 10.17
CA LYS A 321 -6.15 16.80 10.33
C LYS A 321 -6.87 16.88 8.99
N GLY A 322 -7.64 15.85 8.62
CA GLY A 322 -8.64 15.96 7.54
C GLY A 322 -8.48 15.02 6.35
N VAL A 323 -8.00 13.77 6.53
CA VAL A 323 -7.91 12.82 5.41
C VAL A 323 -8.98 11.72 5.46
N VAL A 324 -9.66 11.54 6.58
CA VAL A 324 -10.79 10.62 6.72
C VAL A 324 -11.84 11.28 7.61
N ASN A 325 -12.55 12.27 7.09
CA ASN A 325 -13.80 12.74 7.68
C ASN A 325 -14.87 12.66 6.59
N SER A 326 -15.41 11.48 6.35
CA SER A 326 -16.75 11.36 5.76
C SER A 326 -17.74 11.40 6.91
N GLU A 327 -18.62 12.39 6.93
CA GLU A 327 -19.72 12.54 7.89
C GLU A 327 -20.74 11.38 7.87
N ASN A 328 -20.48 10.29 7.15
CA ASN A 328 -21.40 9.15 6.96
C ASN A 328 -20.66 7.79 6.89
N GLY A 329 -19.76 7.52 7.80
CA GLY A 329 -19.07 6.21 7.87
C GLY A 329 -19.52 5.38 9.06
N ALA A 330 -20.57 4.56 8.92
CA ALA A 330 -20.78 3.44 9.83
C ALA A 330 -19.61 2.46 9.61
N ILE A 331 -18.61 2.52 10.46
CA ILE A 331 -17.45 1.64 10.43
C ILE A 331 -17.83 0.32 11.06
N LEU A 332 -17.70 -0.74 10.28
CA LEU A 332 -17.68 -2.10 10.77
C LEU A 332 -16.47 -2.29 11.69
N ASN A 333 -16.71 -2.15 12.99
CA ASN A 333 -15.79 -2.56 14.05
C ASN A 333 -15.50 -4.06 13.88
N ARG A 334 -14.48 -4.41 13.13
CA ARG A 334 -13.80 -5.69 13.32
C ARG A 334 -12.90 -5.55 14.54
N ARG A 335 -13.47 -5.79 15.73
CA ARG A 335 -12.68 -6.10 16.91
C ARG A 335 -11.83 -7.33 16.56
N ARG A 336 -10.52 -7.14 16.50
CA ARG A 336 -9.57 -8.25 16.60
C ARG A 336 -9.74 -8.81 18.04
N HIS A 337 -10.39 -9.97 18.15
CA HIS A 337 -10.39 -10.78 19.35
C HIS A 337 -9.22 -11.73 19.33
#